data_76dcaa3bceb9a84c95ed6b54c95e65ed
#
_entry.id   76dcaa3bceb9a84c95ed6b54c95e65ed
#
_cell.length_a   1.000
_cell.length_b   1.000
_cell.length_c   1.000
_cell.angle_alpha   90.00
_cell.angle_beta   90.00
_cell.angle_gamma   90.00
#
_symmetry.space_group_name_H-M   'P 1'
#
loop_
_entity.id
_entity.type
_entity.pdbx_description
1 polymer ?
#
loop_
_entity_poly.entity_id
_entity_poly.type
_entity_poly.pdbx_seq_one_letter_code
_entity_poly.pdbx_strand_id
1 'polypeptide(L)'
;MKKGIIISLILLFICCAFGGYYFYDKNKKEKNKRLEKISLIKSHYNKYVKIDHEVNLYDDKENVIGSVKNVELELKDIEIDENTKYFYSDTIDAYVKYEDVVKIDSLTKDDNYWKNYIPFNKEVILIKGKKIHIDDNSFYQFNLKEIKFNPIIIDGEKYYFEYLGHLVYVNKSDIEKETETSYSTEIASSIAVLNYHYIVNKDAGELKECVQSICITDTQYEEELKYLKDNGYYTATMKDTELFLTGKVNLPKKTVVITIDDGWYVARNITLLEKYKMHGTLFLIGNLAQPDAYKSDYLEIHSHGYNIHNIGECPGTLGGAILCKDKQYLLDDLKKSRDSLNNTTYFCYPFYEYNERAIEILREAGFTMAFKGGRVKAKPGVNLFKVPRYSITNSDTLKDFISYIS
;
A
#
# COMPACT_ATOMS: atom_id res chain seq x y z
N MET A 1 -46.49 26.55 -64.38
CA MET A 1 -45.98 26.73 -63.00
C MET A 1 -46.08 25.50 -62.09
N LYS A 2 -47.16 24.71 -62.08
CA LYS A 2 -47.31 23.58 -61.14
C LYS A 2 -46.32 22.40 -61.34
N LYS A 3 -45.87 22.07 -62.56
CA LYS A 3 -44.90 20.97 -62.82
C LYS A 3 -43.49 21.29 -62.34
N GLY A 4 -43.01 22.52 -62.38
CA GLY A 4 -41.68 22.89 -61.91
C GLY A 4 -41.55 22.83 -60.39
N ILE A 5 -42.62 23.18 -59.65
CA ILE A 5 -42.65 23.11 -58.17
C ILE A 5 -42.60 21.66 -57.67
N ILE A 6 -43.30 20.75 -58.35
CA ILE A 6 -43.28 19.30 -57.99
C ILE A 6 -41.89 18.68 -58.22
N ILE A 7 -41.23 19.00 -59.32
CA ILE A 7 -39.86 18.54 -59.62
C ILE A 7 -38.86 19.06 -58.60
N SER A 8 -38.95 20.34 -58.20
CA SER A 8 -38.09 20.91 -57.14
C SER A 8 -38.33 20.27 -55.78
N LEU A 9 -39.57 19.94 -55.40
CA LEU A 9 -39.88 19.24 -54.15
C LEU A 9 -39.36 17.80 -54.14
N ILE A 10 -39.43 17.09 -55.27
CA ILE A 10 -38.90 15.73 -55.40
C ILE A 10 -37.37 15.74 -55.31
N LEU A 11 -36.68 16.71 -55.95
CA LEU A 11 -35.23 16.86 -55.85
C LEU A 11 -34.80 17.21 -54.43
N LEU A 12 -35.53 18.08 -53.73
CA LEU A 12 -35.26 18.39 -52.32
C LEU A 12 -35.41 17.18 -51.42
N PHE A 13 -36.46 16.35 -51.65
CA PHE A 13 -36.67 15.12 -50.86
C PHE A 13 -35.60 14.09 -51.12
N ILE A 14 -35.12 13.93 -52.38
CA ILE A 14 -34.02 13.06 -52.75
C ILE A 14 -32.71 13.57 -52.09
N CYS A 15 -32.41 14.85 -52.15
CA CYS A 15 -31.24 15.44 -51.48
C CYS A 15 -31.27 15.22 -49.96
N CYS A 16 -32.42 15.40 -49.32
CA CYS A 16 -32.61 15.17 -47.89
C CYS A 16 -32.45 13.68 -47.53
N ALA A 17 -32.97 12.75 -48.37
CA ALA A 17 -32.84 11.33 -48.16
C ALA A 17 -31.38 10.86 -48.34
N PHE A 18 -30.66 11.34 -49.37
CA PHE A 18 -29.23 11.06 -49.56
C PHE A 18 -28.37 11.71 -48.47
N GLY A 19 -28.66 12.93 -48.05
CA GLY A 19 -28.00 13.58 -46.94
C GLY A 19 -28.21 12.82 -45.61
N GLY A 20 -29.46 12.42 -45.35
CA GLY A 20 -29.79 11.60 -44.16
C GLY A 20 -29.09 10.23 -44.15
N TYR A 21 -29.07 9.54 -45.32
CA TYR A 21 -28.35 8.28 -45.47
C TYR A 21 -26.83 8.45 -45.30
N TYR A 22 -26.24 9.50 -45.86
CA TYR A 22 -24.81 9.79 -45.73
C TYR A 22 -24.43 10.09 -44.26
N PHE A 23 -25.24 10.89 -43.54
CA PHE A 23 -25.04 11.15 -42.13
C PHE A 23 -25.24 9.88 -41.29
N TYR A 24 -26.22 9.06 -41.59
CA TYR A 24 -26.43 7.79 -40.90
C TYR A 24 -25.23 6.83 -41.09
N ASP A 25 -24.78 6.65 -42.36
CA ASP A 25 -23.63 5.78 -42.67
C ASP A 25 -22.33 6.30 -42.01
N LYS A 26 -22.09 7.61 -42.04
CA LYS A 26 -20.97 8.25 -41.37
C LYS A 26 -21.00 8.00 -39.86
N ASN A 27 -22.12 8.24 -39.20
CA ASN A 27 -22.28 8.03 -37.76
C ASN A 27 -22.13 6.54 -37.40
N LYS A 28 -22.62 5.63 -38.23
CA LYS A 28 -22.43 4.18 -38.04
C LYS A 28 -20.97 3.76 -38.16
N LYS A 29 -20.22 4.31 -39.13
CA LYS A 29 -18.79 4.06 -39.29
C LYS A 29 -17.98 4.61 -38.11
N GLU A 30 -18.29 5.82 -37.62
CA GLU A 30 -17.65 6.41 -36.47
C GLU A 30 -17.94 5.58 -35.21
N LYS A 31 -19.18 5.15 -34.99
CA LYS A 31 -19.55 4.27 -33.90
C LYS A 31 -18.78 2.95 -33.92
N ASN A 32 -18.68 2.32 -35.11
CA ASN A 32 -17.94 1.07 -35.24
C ASN A 32 -16.43 1.25 -34.92
N LYS A 33 -15.79 2.31 -35.45
CA LYS A 33 -14.39 2.63 -35.14
C LYS A 33 -14.16 2.84 -33.63
N ARG A 34 -15.11 3.51 -32.97
CA ARG A 34 -15.07 3.69 -31.52
C ARG A 34 -15.13 2.36 -30.77
N LEU A 35 -16.07 1.47 -31.15
CA LEU A 35 -16.21 0.15 -30.54
C LEU A 35 -14.99 -0.74 -30.80
N GLU A 36 -14.41 -0.70 -32.00
CA GLU A 36 -13.17 -1.40 -32.33
C GLU A 36 -12.01 -0.93 -31.46
N LYS A 37 -11.86 0.40 -31.26
CA LYS A 37 -10.83 0.96 -30.40
C LYS A 37 -10.99 0.54 -28.94
N ILE A 38 -12.21 0.60 -28.39
CA ILE A 38 -12.50 0.13 -27.03
C ILE A 38 -12.19 -1.37 -26.90
N SER A 39 -12.56 -2.17 -27.90
CA SER A 39 -12.28 -3.60 -27.91
C SER A 39 -10.77 -3.89 -27.92
N LEU A 40 -10.00 -3.13 -28.69
CA LEU A 40 -8.54 -3.23 -28.72
C LEU A 40 -7.95 -2.92 -27.34
N ILE A 41 -8.32 -1.79 -26.72
CA ILE A 41 -7.82 -1.42 -25.39
C ILE A 41 -8.18 -2.50 -24.35
N LYS A 42 -9.43 -2.98 -24.36
CA LYS A 42 -9.87 -4.08 -23.48
C LYS A 42 -9.11 -5.39 -23.74
N SER A 43 -8.62 -5.62 -24.93
CA SER A 43 -7.81 -6.80 -25.24
C SER A 43 -6.43 -6.77 -24.54
N HIS A 44 -5.92 -5.62 -24.17
CA HIS A 44 -4.68 -5.43 -23.41
C HIS A 44 -4.88 -5.36 -21.89
N TYR A 45 -6.10 -5.08 -21.41
CA TYR A 45 -6.37 -4.94 -19.98
C TYR A 45 -6.60 -6.29 -19.29
N ASN A 46 -5.83 -6.54 -18.24
CA ASN A 46 -6.08 -7.53 -17.20
C ASN A 46 -5.59 -6.97 -15.87
N LYS A 47 -6.07 -7.50 -14.75
CA LYS A 47 -5.58 -7.14 -13.42
C LYS A 47 -4.07 -7.32 -13.31
N TYR A 48 -3.52 -8.36 -13.95
CA TYR A 48 -2.09 -8.63 -13.99
C TYR A 48 -1.59 -8.55 -15.42
N VAL A 49 -0.48 -7.85 -15.60
CA VAL A 49 0.16 -7.66 -16.90
C VAL A 49 1.66 -7.80 -16.79
N LYS A 50 2.29 -8.11 -17.92
CA LYS A 50 3.74 -8.15 -18.08
C LYS A 50 4.17 -7.10 -19.11
N ILE A 51 5.30 -6.49 -18.83
CA ILE A 51 6.06 -5.65 -19.77
C ILE A 51 7.33 -6.43 -20.12
N ASP A 52 7.53 -6.78 -21.37
CA ASP A 52 8.62 -7.64 -21.85
C ASP A 52 9.77 -6.87 -22.55
N HIS A 53 9.62 -5.57 -22.72
CA HIS A 53 10.63 -4.68 -23.30
C HIS A 53 10.77 -3.40 -22.45
N GLU A 54 11.70 -2.52 -22.77
CA GLU A 54 11.87 -1.26 -22.06
C GLU A 54 10.81 -0.25 -22.48
N VAL A 55 10.03 0.26 -21.51
CA VAL A 55 8.97 1.25 -21.71
C VAL A 55 9.07 2.37 -20.71
N ASN A 56 8.56 3.54 -21.09
CA ASN A 56 8.47 4.70 -20.20
C ASN A 56 7.31 4.55 -19.22
N LEU A 57 7.52 5.09 -18.01
CA LEU A 57 6.51 5.34 -17.00
C LEU A 57 6.08 6.81 -17.04
N TYR A 58 4.80 7.06 -16.80
CA TYR A 58 4.19 8.38 -16.91
C TYR A 58 3.49 8.79 -15.61
N ASP A 59 3.45 10.09 -15.33
CA ASP A 59 2.58 10.68 -14.32
C ASP A 59 1.15 10.95 -14.88
N ASP A 60 0.28 11.52 -14.05
CA ASP A 60 -1.10 11.90 -14.41
C ASP A 60 -1.18 13.03 -15.47
N LYS A 61 -0.06 13.71 -15.75
CA LYS A 61 0.08 14.78 -16.75
C LYS A 61 0.80 14.30 -18.02
N GLU A 62 0.95 13.00 -18.18
CA GLU A 62 1.65 12.36 -19.29
C GLU A 62 3.17 12.73 -19.38
N ASN A 63 3.80 13.19 -18.27
CA ASN A 63 5.25 13.38 -18.23
C ASN A 63 5.95 12.05 -17.95
N VAL A 64 7.14 11.86 -18.56
CA VAL A 64 7.96 10.67 -18.30
C VAL A 64 8.63 10.79 -16.93
N ILE A 65 8.32 9.89 -16.03
CA ILE A 65 8.84 9.84 -14.66
C ILE A 65 9.78 8.68 -14.39
N GLY A 66 9.99 7.80 -15.36
CA GLY A 66 10.87 6.65 -15.24
C GLY A 66 10.75 5.70 -16.41
N SER A 67 11.32 4.50 -16.26
CA SER A 67 11.15 3.38 -17.18
C SER A 67 11.21 2.04 -16.45
N VAL A 68 10.70 1.01 -17.10
CA VAL A 68 10.75 -0.38 -16.61
C VAL A 68 11.06 -1.32 -17.77
N LYS A 69 11.59 -2.50 -17.45
CA LYS A 69 11.85 -3.56 -18.44
C LYS A 69 11.69 -4.93 -17.81
N ASN A 70 11.03 -5.84 -18.51
CA ASN A 70 10.77 -7.23 -18.10
C ASN A 70 10.21 -7.32 -16.67
N VAL A 71 9.14 -6.60 -16.39
CA VAL A 71 8.47 -6.57 -15.08
C VAL A 71 7.02 -7.01 -15.20
N GLU A 72 6.48 -7.48 -14.09
CA GLU A 72 5.07 -7.80 -13.95
C GLU A 72 4.41 -6.78 -13.02
N LEU A 73 3.20 -6.32 -13.37
CA LEU A 73 2.49 -5.27 -12.64
C LEU A 73 1.06 -5.70 -12.34
N GLU A 74 0.56 -5.27 -11.19
CA GLU A 74 -0.86 -5.24 -10.89
C GLU A 74 -1.43 -3.89 -11.30
N LEU A 75 -2.47 -3.90 -12.13
CA LEU A 75 -3.16 -2.70 -12.60
C LEU A 75 -4.37 -2.41 -11.73
N LYS A 76 -4.64 -1.12 -11.55
CA LYS A 76 -5.86 -0.63 -10.92
C LYS A 76 -7.06 -0.82 -11.85
N ASP A 77 -8.21 -1.17 -11.26
CA ASP A 77 -9.47 -1.25 -12.00
C ASP A 77 -9.86 0.12 -12.56
N ILE A 78 -10.15 0.16 -13.86
CA ILE A 78 -10.55 1.37 -14.58
C ILE A 78 -11.74 1.12 -15.50
N GLU A 79 -12.54 2.15 -15.73
CA GLU A 79 -13.53 2.16 -16.79
C GLU A 79 -12.83 2.51 -18.13
N ILE A 80 -12.87 1.59 -19.09
CA ILE A 80 -12.21 1.72 -20.39
C ILE A 80 -13.15 2.32 -21.41
N ASP A 81 -12.76 3.45 -21.98
CA ASP A 81 -13.39 4.14 -23.08
C ASP A 81 -12.44 4.32 -24.28
N GLU A 82 -12.91 5.00 -25.34
CA GLU A 82 -12.10 5.28 -26.54
C GLU A 82 -10.95 6.27 -26.34
N ASN A 83 -10.91 6.99 -25.21
CA ASN A 83 -9.87 7.96 -24.87
C ASN A 83 -8.80 7.37 -23.95
N THR A 84 -9.03 6.19 -23.41
CA THR A 84 -8.07 5.50 -22.55
C THR A 84 -6.76 5.25 -23.30
N LYS A 85 -5.67 5.82 -22.82
CA LYS A 85 -4.32 5.68 -23.38
C LYS A 85 -3.40 4.90 -22.46
N TYR A 86 -3.65 4.96 -21.16
CA TYR A 86 -2.77 4.46 -20.11
C TYR A 86 -3.54 3.61 -19.13
N PHE A 87 -2.83 2.64 -18.55
CA PHE A 87 -3.25 1.90 -17.37
C PHE A 87 -2.40 2.34 -16.19
N TYR A 88 -3.01 2.48 -15.02
CA TYR A 88 -2.32 2.86 -13.80
C TYR A 88 -2.00 1.62 -12.96
N SER A 89 -0.81 1.61 -12.36
CA SER A 89 -0.40 0.60 -11.39
C SER A 89 -0.07 1.25 -10.04
N ASP A 90 -0.84 0.90 -9.02
CA ASP A 90 -0.57 1.33 -7.64
C ASP A 90 0.78 0.78 -7.14
N THR A 91 1.22 -0.37 -7.63
CA THR A 91 2.47 -1.02 -7.22
C THR A 91 3.69 -0.14 -7.47
N ILE A 92 3.72 0.53 -8.62
CA ILE A 92 4.83 1.41 -9.01
C ILE A 92 4.48 2.90 -8.94
N ASP A 93 3.22 3.22 -8.61
CA ASP A 93 2.68 4.59 -8.60
C ASP A 93 2.93 5.32 -9.91
N ALA A 94 2.54 4.69 -11.03
CA ALA A 94 2.79 5.21 -12.37
C ALA A 94 1.80 4.67 -13.41
N TYR A 95 1.74 5.37 -14.55
CA TYR A 95 0.97 5.00 -15.71
C TYR A 95 1.86 4.33 -16.77
N VAL A 96 1.34 3.30 -17.44
CA VAL A 96 1.93 2.63 -18.60
C VAL A 96 0.98 2.69 -19.79
N LYS A 97 1.48 2.77 -21.01
CA LYS A 97 0.60 2.72 -22.18
C LYS A 97 -0.04 1.35 -22.32
N TYR A 98 -1.31 1.30 -22.68
CA TYR A 98 -2.02 0.02 -22.86
C TYR A 98 -1.38 -0.86 -23.94
N GLU A 99 -0.70 -0.27 -24.93
CA GLU A 99 -0.02 -0.97 -26.03
C GLU A 99 1.23 -1.71 -25.57
N ASP A 100 1.84 -1.29 -24.44
CA ASP A 100 3.12 -1.78 -23.94
C ASP A 100 2.95 -2.97 -22.98
N VAL A 101 1.72 -3.41 -22.70
CA VAL A 101 1.44 -4.47 -21.73
C VAL A 101 0.85 -5.72 -22.35
N VAL A 102 1.22 -6.87 -21.82
CA VAL A 102 0.71 -8.19 -22.17
C VAL A 102 0.00 -8.80 -20.97
N LYS A 103 -1.18 -9.37 -21.17
CA LYS A 103 -1.95 -10.03 -20.10
C LYS A 103 -1.24 -11.24 -19.56
N ILE A 104 -1.30 -11.41 -18.25
CA ILE A 104 -0.91 -12.65 -17.54
C ILE A 104 -2.00 -13.02 -16.54
N ASP A 105 -2.05 -14.28 -16.12
CA ASP A 105 -3.08 -14.77 -15.19
C ASP A 105 -2.79 -14.41 -13.74
N SER A 106 -1.51 -14.33 -13.37
CA SER A 106 -1.06 -14.01 -12.02
C SER A 106 0.36 -13.48 -12.05
N LEU A 107 0.75 -12.75 -10.99
CA LEU A 107 2.15 -12.36 -10.79
C LEU A 107 3.02 -13.59 -10.45
N THR A 108 4.23 -13.61 -10.96
CA THR A 108 5.26 -14.57 -10.55
C THR A 108 5.63 -14.30 -9.11
N LYS A 109 5.52 -15.33 -8.25
CA LYS A 109 5.95 -15.24 -6.86
C LYS A 109 7.37 -15.75 -6.73
N ASP A 110 8.24 -14.92 -6.19
CA ASP A 110 9.61 -15.31 -5.90
C ASP A 110 9.72 -15.68 -4.42
N ASP A 111 9.64 -16.98 -4.12
CA ASP A 111 9.37 -17.46 -2.76
C ASP A 111 10.61 -17.91 -1.96
N ASN A 112 11.86 -17.94 -2.51
CA ASN A 112 12.89 -18.81 -1.94
C ASN A 112 14.19 -18.15 -1.45
N TYR A 113 14.38 -16.84 -1.52
CA TYR A 113 15.72 -16.25 -1.40
C TYR A 113 15.99 -15.46 -0.10
N TRP A 114 14.97 -15.21 0.72
CA TRP A 114 15.12 -14.36 1.92
C TRP A 114 15.55 -15.11 3.19
N LYS A 115 15.37 -16.41 3.26
CA LYS A 115 15.33 -17.22 4.50
C LYS A 115 16.53 -17.05 5.44
N ASN A 116 17.68 -16.66 4.97
CA ASN A 116 18.89 -16.50 5.78
C ASN A 116 19.45 -15.08 5.79
N TYR A 117 18.72 -14.12 5.22
CA TYR A 117 19.20 -12.76 5.14
C TYR A 117 18.79 -11.94 6.35
N ILE A 118 19.59 -10.95 6.65
CA ILE A 118 19.35 -9.97 7.71
C ILE A 118 19.63 -8.59 7.13
N PRO A 119 18.80 -7.57 7.40
CA PRO A 119 19.13 -6.21 7.02
C PRO A 119 20.48 -5.79 7.57
N PHE A 120 21.36 -5.27 6.72
CA PHE A 120 22.63 -4.71 7.16
C PHE A 120 22.39 -3.47 8.00
N ASN A 121 23.33 -3.16 8.90
CA ASN A 121 23.29 -1.95 9.73
C ASN A 121 23.69 -0.69 8.94
N LYS A 122 23.18 -0.57 7.72
CA LYS A 122 23.38 0.57 6.83
C LYS A 122 22.06 1.01 6.23
N GLU A 123 21.88 2.33 6.13
CA GLU A 123 20.83 2.96 5.33
C GLU A 123 21.47 3.54 4.07
N VAL A 124 20.89 3.27 2.93
CA VAL A 124 21.41 3.67 1.62
C VAL A 124 20.37 4.47 0.87
N ILE A 125 20.81 5.55 0.22
CA ILE A 125 20.01 6.36 -0.71
C ILE A 125 20.56 6.17 -2.10
N LEU A 126 19.70 5.79 -3.04
CA LEU A 126 20.03 5.64 -4.46
C LEU A 126 20.01 7.01 -5.15
N ILE A 127 20.97 7.26 -6.04
CA ILE A 127 20.94 8.41 -6.94
C ILE A 127 19.65 8.33 -7.79
N LYS A 128 18.89 9.43 -7.85
CA LYS A 128 17.66 9.49 -8.64
C LYS A 128 17.90 9.15 -10.10
N GLY A 129 17.00 8.43 -10.71
CA GLY A 129 17.11 8.01 -12.12
C GLY A 129 18.07 6.85 -12.36
N LYS A 130 18.57 6.19 -11.30
CA LYS A 130 19.37 4.97 -11.45
C LYS A 130 18.48 3.73 -11.46
N LYS A 131 18.98 2.68 -12.11
CA LYS A 131 18.26 1.41 -12.27
C LYS A 131 18.32 0.58 -10.98
N ILE A 132 17.18 -0.01 -10.63
CA ILE A 132 17.02 -1.05 -9.61
C ILE A 132 16.86 -2.35 -10.37
N HIS A 133 17.84 -3.21 -10.33
CA HIS A 133 17.89 -4.43 -11.12
C HIS A 133 17.24 -5.61 -10.42
N ILE A 134 16.29 -6.27 -11.07
CA ILE A 134 15.82 -7.61 -10.70
C ILE A 134 16.87 -8.64 -11.15
N ASP A 135 17.33 -8.49 -12.39
CA ASP A 135 18.44 -9.22 -13.01
C ASP A 135 19.12 -8.32 -14.04
N ASP A 136 20.05 -8.85 -14.82
CA ASP A 136 20.82 -8.05 -15.82
C ASP A 136 19.93 -7.50 -16.96
N ASN A 137 18.72 -8.06 -17.16
CA ASN A 137 17.79 -7.68 -18.24
C ASN A 137 16.49 -7.04 -17.74
N SER A 138 16.24 -7.09 -16.43
CA SER A 138 14.97 -6.67 -15.81
C SER A 138 15.22 -5.60 -14.76
N PHE A 139 14.51 -4.48 -14.83
CA PHE A 139 14.75 -3.36 -13.91
C PHE A 139 13.54 -2.44 -13.75
N TYR A 140 13.57 -1.66 -12.66
CA TYR A 140 12.80 -0.43 -12.43
C TYR A 140 13.73 0.78 -12.45
N GLN A 141 13.24 1.93 -12.91
CA GLN A 141 13.96 3.21 -12.90
C GLN A 141 12.98 4.34 -12.65
N PHE A 142 13.23 5.17 -11.63
CA PHE A 142 12.37 6.29 -11.24
C PHE A 142 13.18 7.59 -11.20
N ASN A 143 12.85 8.55 -12.05
CA ASN A 143 13.62 9.78 -12.21
C ASN A 143 13.42 10.78 -11.05
N LEU A 144 12.25 10.74 -10.41
CA LEU A 144 11.85 11.74 -9.41
C LEU A 144 11.77 11.16 -7.99
N LYS A 145 11.59 9.84 -7.86
CA LYS A 145 11.42 9.17 -6.58
C LYS A 145 12.78 8.95 -5.90
N GLU A 146 12.89 9.34 -4.64
CA GLU A 146 13.99 8.91 -3.79
C GLU A 146 13.77 7.45 -3.37
N ILE A 147 14.79 6.62 -3.55
CA ILE A 147 14.77 5.22 -3.11
C ILE A 147 15.75 5.07 -1.96
N LYS A 148 15.21 4.76 -0.79
CA LYS A 148 15.94 4.53 0.44
C LYS A 148 15.70 3.09 0.89
N PHE A 149 16.76 2.39 1.30
CA PHE A 149 16.68 1.00 1.71
C PHE A 149 17.80 0.61 2.68
N ASN A 150 17.60 -0.50 3.41
CA ASN A 150 18.66 -1.17 4.14
C ASN A 150 19.09 -2.39 3.31
N PRO A 151 20.34 -2.47 2.85
CA PRO A 151 20.80 -3.64 2.12
C PRO A 151 20.74 -4.90 3.00
N ILE A 152 20.26 -5.98 2.44
CA ILE A 152 20.19 -7.30 3.12
C ILE A 152 21.34 -8.22 2.71
N ILE A 153 21.99 -7.93 1.58
CA ILE A 153 23.24 -8.54 1.14
C ILE A 153 24.10 -7.44 0.51
N ILE A 154 25.40 -7.49 0.75
CA ILE A 154 26.42 -6.75 0.00
C ILE A 154 27.37 -7.78 -0.60
N ASP A 155 27.40 -7.87 -1.93
CA ASP A 155 28.27 -8.78 -2.66
C ASP A 155 29.12 -7.97 -3.67
N GLY A 156 30.35 -7.72 -3.29
CA GLY A 156 31.26 -6.86 -4.05
C GLY A 156 30.69 -5.46 -4.24
N GLU A 157 30.42 -5.11 -5.49
CA GLU A 157 29.87 -3.81 -5.88
C GLU A 157 28.33 -3.79 -5.96
N LYS A 158 27.64 -4.89 -5.59
CA LYS A 158 26.18 -5.01 -5.64
C LYS A 158 25.59 -4.98 -4.25
N TYR A 159 24.60 -4.09 -4.06
CA TYR A 159 23.82 -3.94 -2.82
C TYR A 159 22.41 -4.46 -3.08
N TYR A 160 22.04 -5.54 -2.40
CA TYR A 160 20.76 -6.23 -2.57
C TYR A 160 19.77 -5.83 -1.49
N PHE A 161 18.52 -5.65 -1.87
CA PHE A 161 17.39 -5.33 -0.97
C PHE A 161 16.08 -5.86 -1.54
N GLU A 162 15.01 -5.84 -0.74
CA GLU A 162 13.67 -6.15 -1.21
C GLU A 162 13.04 -4.90 -1.85
N TYR A 163 12.48 -5.06 -3.03
CA TYR A 163 11.70 -4.02 -3.68
C TYR A 163 10.58 -4.63 -4.52
N LEU A 164 9.34 -4.22 -4.24
CA LEU A 164 8.13 -4.66 -4.95
C LEU A 164 7.99 -6.20 -5.06
N GLY A 165 8.37 -6.92 -4.02
CA GLY A 165 8.26 -8.39 -3.96
C GLY A 165 9.44 -9.15 -4.56
N HIS A 166 10.47 -8.46 -5.01
CA HIS A 166 11.68 -9.06 -5.62
C HIS A 166 12.92 -8.79 -4.78
N LEU A 167 13.88 -9.72 -4.81
CA LEU A 167 15.26 -9.43 -4.43
C LEU A 167 15.90 -8.67 -5.58
N VAL A 168 16.18 -7.42 -5.37
CA VAL A 168 16.77 -6.52 -6.37
C VAL A 168 18.17 -6.09 -5.95
N TYR A 169 18.95 -5.58 -6.89
CA TYR A 169 20.23 -4.97 -6.56
C TYR A 169 20.43 -3.63 -7.25
N VAL A 170 21.30 -2.82 -6.65
CA VAL A 170 21.89 -1.62 -7.26
C VAL A 170 23.39 -1.71 -7.21
N ASN A 171 24.08 -1.03 -8.12
CA ASN A 171 25.54 -0.95 -8.06
C ASN A 171 25.97 0.09 -7.03
N LYS A 172 27.08 -0.15 -6.35
CA LYS A 172 27.65 0.79 -5.38
C LYS A 172 27.92 2.18 -5.99
N SER A 173 28.31 2.23 -7.27
CA SER A 173 28.50 3.47 -8.01
C SER A 173 27.22 4.31 -8.17
N ASP A 174 26.06 3.73 -7.99
CA ASP A 174 24.74 4.38 -8.12
C ASP A 174 24.18 4.85 -6.77
N ILE A 175 24.94 4.67 -5.69
CA ILE A 175 24.59 5.10 -4.33
C ILE A 175 24.98 6.56 -4.16
N GLU A 176 24.00 7.40 -3.75
CA GLU A 176 24.21 8.80 -3.42
C GLU A 176 24.78 8.97 -2.01
N LYS A 177 24.21 8.20 -1.06
CA LYS A 177 24.55 8.29 0.35
C LYS A 177 24.47 6.94 1.04
N GLU A 178 25.43 6.69 1.91
CA GLU A 178 25.49 5.54 2.79
C GLU A 178 25.64 6.03 4.24
N THR A 179 24.83 5.54 5.16
CA THR A 179 24.85 5.93 6.57
C THR A 179 24.84 4.67 7.43
N GLU A 180 25.80 4.56 8.35
CA GLU A 180 25.80 3.48 9.34
C GLU A 180 24.60 3.61 10.28
N THR A 181 24.01 2.48 10.64
CA THR A 181 22.94 2.35 11.64
C THR A 181 23.45 1.54 12.83
N SER A 182 22.76 1.62 13.96
CA SER A 182 23.14 0.89 15.18
C SER A 182 22.36 -0.42 15.37
N TYR A 183 21.76 -0.98 14.30
CA TYR A 183 20.96 -2.19 14.41
C TYR A 183 21.80 -3.42 14.79
N SER A 184 21.18 -4.34 15.56
CA SER A 184 21.80 -5.60 15.94
C SER A 184 22.05 -6.50 14.73
N THR A 185 23.17 -7.16 14.69
CA THR A 185 23.47 -8.23 13.71
C THR A 185 22.94 -9.60 14.17
N GLU A 186 22.48 -9.74 15.43
CA GLU A 186 21.79 -10.95 15.89
C GLU A 186 20.38 -11.01 15.33
N ILE A 187 19.89 -12.21 15.06
CA ILE A 187 18.57 -12.47 14.45
C ILE A 187 17.48 -12.52 15.51
N ALA A 188 16.34 -11.88 15.23
CA ALA A 188 15.15 -11.96 16.06
C ALA A 188 14.51 -13.35 16.00
N SER A 189 14.15 -13.93 17.14
CA SER A 189 13.28 -15.11 17.22
C SER A 189 11.81 -14.76 17.31
N SER A 190 11.50 -13.50 17.65
CA SER A 190 10.16 -12.92 17.77
C SER A 190 10.27 -11.41 17.77
N ILE A 191 9.19 -10.74 17.40
CA ILE A 191 9.10 -9.28 17.36
C ILE A 191 7.91 -8.79 18.20
N ALA A 192 8.07 -7.65 18.87
CA ALA A 192 6.98 -6.97 19.53
C ALA A 192 6.26 -6.05 18.55
N VAL A 193 4.95 -6.22 18.41
CA VAL A 193 4.08 -5.31 17.67
C VAL A 193 3.38 -4.42 18.69
N LEU A 194 3.71 -3.14 18.68
CA LEU A 194 3.20 -2.14 19.60
C LEU A 194 1.95 -1.48 19.01
N ASN A 195 0.95 -1.25 19.82
CA ASN A 195 -0.28 -0.61 19.37
C ASN A 195 -0.56 0.65 20.18
N TYR A 196 -0.52 1.77 19.51
CA TYR A 196 -0.87 3.10 20.00
C TYR A 196 -2.22 3.52 19.42
N HIS A 197 -2.84 4.54 20.04
CA HIS A 197 -4.06 5.17 19.51
C HIS A 197 -3.89 6.69 19.53
N TYR A 198 -4.23 7.36 20.63
CA TYR A 198 -4.28 8.82 20.72
C TYR A 198 -3.06 9.37 21.42
N ILE A 199 -2.21 10.09 20.69
CA ILE A 199 -1.07 10.81 21.24
C ILE A 199 -1.48 12.25 21.49
N VAL A 200 -1.79 12.56 22.74
CA VAL A 200 -2.34 13.84 23.16
C VAL A 200 -1.30 14.76 23.80
N ASN A 201 -1.45 16.06 23.60
CA ASN A 201 -0.60 17.05 24.23
C ASN A 201 -1.15 17.43 25.61
N LYS A 202 -0.38 17.10 26.64
CA LYS A 202 -0.72 17.42 28.03
C LYS A 202 -0.82 18.92 28.27
N ASP A 203 0.12 19.68 27.71
CA ASP A 203 0.22 21.13 27.94
C ASP A 203 -0.86 21.91 27.17
N ALA A 204 -1.35 21.36 26.05
CA ALA A 204 -2.50 21.90 25.34
C ALA A 204 -3.87 21.58 26.01
N GLY A 205 -3.86 20.78 27.09
CA GLY A 205 -5.06 20.41 27.81
C GLY A 205 -5.87 19.27 27.19
N GLU A 206 -5.40 18.68 26.10
CA GLU A 206 -6.09 17.61 25.37
C GLU A 206 -6.34 16.35 26.21
N LEU A 207 -5.48 16.12 27.23
CA LEU A 207 -5.65 15.00 28.17
C LEU A 207 -6.96 15.10 28.98
N LYS A 208 -7.54 16.29 29.10
CA LYS A 208 -8.85 16.47 29.76
C LYS A 208 -10.01 15.97 28.92
N GLU A 209 -9.83 15.99 27.58
CA GLU A 209 -10.84 15.55 26.61
C GLU A 209 -10.70 14.06 26.30
N CYS A 210 -9.49 13.53 26.40
CA CYS A 210 -9.16 12.14 26.11
C CYS A 210 -8.85 11.40 27.43
N VAL A 211 -9.90 10.84 28.05
CA VAL A 211 -9.80 10.19 29.39
C VAL A 211 -9.64 8.67 29.34
N GLN A 212 -9.63 8.08 28.15
CA GLN A 212 -9.48 6.64 27.97
C GLN A 212 -8.05 6.18 28.26
N SER A 213 -7.87 4.92 28.64
CA SER A 213 -6.55 4.33 28.90
C SER A 213 -5.60 4.34 27.69
N ILE A 214 -6.16 4.38 26.48
CA ILE A 214 -5.43 4.44 25.21
C ILE A 214 -4.94 5.85 24.83
N CYS A 215 -5.29 6.86 25.62
CA CYS A 215 -4.81 8.24 25.48
C CYS A 215 -3.48 8.39 26.22
N ILE A 216 -2.37 8.35 25.51
CA ILE A 216 -1.04 8.58 26.09
C ILE A 216 -0.56 9.99 25.74
N THR A 217 0.37 10.51 26.54
CA THR A 217 0.95 11.83 26.27
C THR A 217 2.02 11.75 25.19
N ASP A 218 2.21 12.85 24.46
CA ASP A 218 3.34 13.02 23.54
C ASP A 218 4.69 12.85 24.27
N THR A 219 4.80 13.26 25.52
CA THR A 219 5.99 13.04 26.37
C THR A 219 6.26 11.55 26.59
N GLN A 220 5.23 10.74 26.92
CA GLN A 220 5.39 9.30 27.11
C GLN A 220 5.81 8.65 25.78
N TYR A 221 5.13 8.96 24.68
CA TYR A 221 5.46 8.43 23.37
C TYR A 221 6.87 8.79 22.92
N GLU A 222 7.27 10.05 23.14
CA GLU A 222 8.61 10.50 22.80
C GLU A 222 9.71 9.80 23.64
N GLU A 223 9.47 9.54 24.93
CA GLU A 223 10.37 8.79 25.80
C GLU A 223 10.58 7.37 25.29
N GLU A 224 9.51 6.70 24.85
CA GLU A 224 9.54 5.36 24.27
C GLU A 224 10.31 5.33 22.94
N LEU A 225 10.04 6.26 22.00
CA LEU A 225 10.77 6.39 20.74
C LEU A 225 12.26 6.69 20.98
N LYS A 226 12.57 7.58 21.93
CA LYS A 226 13.93 7.88 22.30
C LYS A 226 14.66 6.64 22.81
N TYR A 227 14.01 5.86 23.69
CA TYR A 227 14.56 4.61 24.18
C TYR A 227 14.88 3.63 23.03
N LEU A 228 13.94 3.44 22.10
CA LEU A 228 14.16 2.60 20.92
C LEU A 228 15.37 3.07 20.12
N LYS A 229 15.47 4.38 19.87
CA LYS A 229 16.58 4.98 19.12
C LYS A 229 17.93 4.79 19.81
N ASP A 230 18.02 5.13 21.08
CA ASP A 230 19.26 5.09 21.86
C ASP A 230 19.77 3.64 22.04
N ASN A 231 18.88 2.66 21.97
CA ASN A 231 19.20 1.23 22.11
C ASN A 231 19.32 0.48 20.78
N GLY A 232 19.27 1.16 19.63
CA GLY A 232 19.49 0.58 18.31
C GLY A 232 18.39 -0.39 17.86
N TYR A 233 17.14 -0.08 18.16
CA TYR A 233 16.00 -0.86 17.64
C TYR A 233 15.73 -0.53 16.18
N TYR A 234 15.49 -1.57 15.41
CA TYR A 234 14.94 -1.49 14.05
C TYR A 234 13.41 -1.41 14.13
N THR A 235 12.82 -0.46 13.42
CA THR A 235 11.36 -0.34 13.30
C THR A 235 10.93 -0.92 11.95
N ALA A 236 10.28 -2.09 11.99
CA ALA A 236 9.93 -2.85 10.80
C ALA A 236 8.66 -2.30 10.13
N THR A 237 8.64 -2.32 8.80
CA THR A 237 7.46 -2.07 7.98
C THR A 237 6.46 -3.23 8.06
N MET A 238 5.24 -3.06 7.55
CA MET A 238 4.29 -4.17 7.42
C MET A 238 4.84 -5.25 6.48
N LYS A 239 5.55 -4.85 5.43
CA LYS A 239 6.19 -5.81 4.51
C LYS A 239 7.29 -6.61 5.21
N ASP A 240 8.20 -5.98 5.94
CA ASP A 240 9.21 -6.67 6.75
C ASP A 240 8.55 -7.64 7.73
N THR A 241 7.47 -7.19 8.38
CA THR A 241 6.70 -7.97 9.34
C THR A 241 6.10 -9.23 8.69
N GLU A 242 5.44 -9.09 7.54
CA GLU A 242 4.89 -10.21 6.79
C GLU A 242 5.98 -11.22 6.37
N LEU A 243 7.09 -10.73 5.80
CA LEU A 243 8.21 -11.57 5.38
C LEU A 243 8.85 -12.31 6.55
N PHE A 244 9.02 -11.64 7.69
CA PHE A 244 9.54 -12.28 8.91
C PHE A 244 8.57 -13.35 9.44
N LEU A 245 7.28 -13.04 9.56
CA LEU A 245 6.28 -13.96 10.10
C LEU A 245 6.04 -15.17 9.19
N THR A 246 6.28 -15.03 7.88
CA THR A 246 6.25 -16.12 6.90
C THR A 246 7.58 -16.88 6.81
N GLY A 247 8.61 -16.47 7.56
CA GLY A 247 9.93 -17.10 7.55
C GLY A 247 10.75 -16.85 6.29
N LYS A 248 10.44 -15.79 5.56
CA LYS A 248 11.12 -15.42 4.31
C LYS A 248 12.34 -14.51 4.54
N VAL A 249 12.34 -13.70 5.60
CA VAL A 249 13.43 -12.81 5.96
C VAL A 249 13.74 -12.91 7.45
N ASN A 250 15.00 -12.69 7.81
CA ASN A 250 15.42 -12.49 9.18
C ASN A 250 15.42 -10.98 9.49
N LEU A 251 15.01 -10.62 10.70
CA LEU A 251 15.10 -9.23 11.19
C LEU A 251 16.14 -9.14 12.32
N PRO A 252 16.71 -7.95 12.56
CA PRO A 252 17.58 -7.71 13.70
C PRO A 252 16.91 -8.09 15.03
N LYS A 253 17.65 -8.65 15.98
CA LYS A 253 17.12 -9.09 17.29
C LYS A 253 16.34 -7.99 18.00
N LYS A 254 16.80 -6.75 17.93
CA LYS A 254 16.11 -5.59 18.47
C LYS A 254 15.20 -4.99 17.39
N THR A 255 14.11 -5.69 17.08
CA THR A 255 13.09 -5.23 16.14
C THR A 255 11.75 -5.04 16.84
N VAL A 256 11.10 -3.92 16.55
CA VAL A 256 9.72 -3.64 16.93
C VAL A 256 8.91 -3.18 15.73
N VAL A 257 7.59 -3.34 15.80
CA VAL A 257 6.64 -2.77 14.84
C VAL A 257 5.82 -1.74 15.58
N ILE A 258 5.80 -0.50 15.13
CA ILE A 258 5.01 0.57 15.72
C ILE A 258 3.72 0.67 14.93
N THR A 259 2.57 0.42 15.55
CA THR A 259 1.25 0.59 14.94
C THR A 259 0.41 1.61 15.69
N ILE A 260 -0.40 2.36 14.96
CA ILE A 260 -1.28 3.42 15.46
C ILE A 260 -2.66 3.14 14.87
N ASP A 261 -3.69 3.05 15.69
CA ASP A 261 -5.03 2.77 15.21
C ASP A 261 -5.87 4.05 15.09
N ASP A 262 -6.98 3.95 14.35
CA ASP A 262 -8.04 4.92 14.13
C ASP A 262 -7.71 6.07 13.18
N GLY A 263 -6.87 7.00 13.57
CA GLY A 263 -6.52 8.20 12.78
C GLY A 263 -6.71 9.53 13.51
N TRP A 264 -7.12 9.54 14.78
CA TRP A 264 -7.20 10.76 15.58
C TRP A 264 -5.84 11.12 16.20
N TYR A 265 -5.52 12.42 16.28
CA TYR A 265 -4.29 12.96 16.89
C TYR A 265 -2.98 12.48 16.24
N VAL A 266 -3.02 12.05 14.96
CA VAL A 266 -1.88 11.41 14.27
C VAL A 266 -0.75 12.40 13.94
N ALA A 267 -1.02 13.69 13.80
CA ALA A 267 0.00 14.67 13.41
C ALA A 267 1.24 14.66 14.33
N ARG A 268 1.07 14.43 15.64
CA ARG A 268 2.19 14.31 16.59
C ARG A 268 2.98 13.03 16.42
N ASN A 269 2.27 11.92 16.11
CA ASN A 269 2.95 10.66 15.84
C ASN A 269 3.90 10.83 14.67
N ILE A 270 3.44 11.45 13.58
CA ILE A 270 4.25 11.74 12.39
C ILE A 270 5.47 12.57 12.76
N THR A 271 5.27 13.72 13.43
CA THR A 271 6.36 14.61 13.82
C THR A 271 7.43 13.89 14.66
N LEU A 272 7.02 13.03 15.60
CA LEU A 272 7.94 12.30 16.46
C LEU A 272 8.62 11.13 15.73
N LEU A 273 7.89 10.41 14.85
CA LEU A 273 8.50 9.38 14.00
C LEU A 273 9.58 9.97 13.08
N GLU A 274 9.31 11.12 12.46
CA GLU A 274 10.29 11.87 11.64
C GLU A 274 11.49 12.33 12.45
N LYS A 275 11.26 12.91 13.64
CA LYS A 275 12.32 13.36 14.54
C LYS A 275 13.28 12.23 14.89
N TYR A 276 12.78 11.06 15.20
CA TYR A 276 13.59 9.90 15.58
C TYR A 276 13.99 9.01 14.40
N LYS A 277 13.49 9.32 13.18
CA LYS A 277 13.67 8.52 11.96
C LYS A 277 13.25 7.06 12.18
N MET A 278 12.06 6.88 12.73
CA MET A 278 11.46 5.59 13.01
C MET A 278 10.23 5.36 12.15
N HIS A 279 10.10 4.16 11.63
CA HIS A 279 8.96 3.79 10.82
C HIS A 279 7.77 3.39 11.70
N GLY A 280 6.58 3.87 11.35
CA GLY A 280 5.31 3.52 11.96
C GLY A 280 4.26 3.17 10.92
N THR A 281 3.21 2.53 11.37
CA THR A 281 2.06 2.11 10.56
C THR A 281 0.79 2.67 11.15
N LEU A 282 0.02 3.41 10.37
CA LEU A 282 -1.33 3.86 10.72
C LEU A 282 -2.36 2.88 10.13
N PHE A 283 -3.18 2.28 10.98
CA PHE A 283 -4.41 1.60 10.57
C PHE A 283 -5.56 2.61 10.59
N LEU A 284 -5.90 3.15 9.42
CA LEU A 284 -6.84 4.25 9.27
C LEU A 284 -8.28 3.75 9.11
N ILE A 285 -9.21 4.38 9.83
CA ILE A 285 -10.64 4.27 9.57
C ILE A 285 -10.95 5.08 8.30
N GLY A 286 -11.33 4.40 7.22
CA GLY A 286 -11.36 4.98 5.89
C GLY A 286 -12.37 6.13 5.68
N ASN A 287 -13.45 6.20 6.49
CA ASN A 287 -14.40 7.32 6.45
C ASN A 287 -14.01 8.51 7.36
N LEU A 288 -12.93 8.38 8.15
CA LEU A 288 -12.49 9.43 9.07
C LEU A 288 -11.70 10.52 8.34
N ALA A 289 -10.74 10.12 7.50
CA ALA A 289 -9.89 11.05 6.77
C ALA A 289 -9.36 10.43 5.47
N GLN A 290 -8.87 11.29 4.58
CA GLN A 290 -8.16 10.85 3.38
C GLN A 290 -6.68 10.57 3.72
N PRO A 291 -6.06 9.53 3.13
CA PRO A 291 -4.67 9.17 3.38
C PRO A 291 -3.68 10.32 3.18
N ASP A 292 -3.96 11.18 2.21
CA ASP A 292 -3.15 12.36 1.89
C ASP A 292 -2.95 13.34 3.06
N ALA A 293 -3.81 13.29 4.07
CA ALA A 293 -3.67 14.10 5.29
C ALA A 293 -2.48 13.66 6.18
N TYR A 294 -1.90 12.47 5.93
CA TYR A 294 -0.90 11.83 6.80
C TYR A 294 0.39 11.45 6.05
N LYS A 295 0.81 12.25 5.07
CA LYS A 295 2.02 11.97 4.28
C LYS A 295 3.29 12.11 5.11
N SER A 296 4.10 11.04 5.15
CA SER A 296 5.45 11.02 5.71
C SER A 296 6.22 9.82 5.16
N ASP A 297 7.54 9.98 4.97
CA ASP A 297 8.44 8.88 4.62
C ASP A 297 8.61 7.86 5.76
N TYR A 298 8.12 8.19 6.94
CA TYR A 298 8.20 7.36 8.15
C TYR A 298 6.85 6.78 8.57
N LEU A 299 5.81 6.92 7.75
CA LEU A 299 4.48 6.39 8.06
C LEU A 299 3.88 5.71 6.84
N GLU A 300 3.55 4.43 6.96
CA GLU A 300 2.69 3.73 6.01
C GLU A 300 1.24 3.67 6.54
N ILE A 301 0.26 3.59 5.63
CA ILE A 301 -1.17 3.64 5.97
C ILE A 301 -1.86 2.39 5.44
N HIS A 302 -2.60 1.72 6.35
CA HIS A 302 -3.32 0.50 6.08
C HIS A 302 -4.72 0.52 6.68
N SER A 303 -5.52 -0.56 6.48
CA SER A 303 -6.95 -0.56 6.74
C SER A 303 -7.33 -0.86 8.19
N HIS A 304 -8.21 -0.03 8.76
CA HIS A 304 -8.99 -0.32 9.97
C HIS A 304 -10.50 -0.46 9.66
N GLY A 305 -10.84 -0.85 8.41
CA GLY A 305 -12.18 -0.80 7.85
C GLY A 305 -12.51 0.57 7.27
N TYR A 306 -13.58 0.66 6.48
CA TYR A 306 -14.04 1.94 5.95
C TYR A 306 -15.06 2.58 6.88
N ASN A 307 -16.16 1.87 7.23
CA ASN A 307 -17.27 2.34 8.08
C ASN A 307 -17.76 1.26 9.06
N ILE A 308 -16.92 0.28 9.42
CA ILE A 308 -17.25 -0.81 10.33
C ILE A 308 -16.73 -0.62 11.77
N HIS A 309 -16.19 0.55 12.08
CA HIS A 309 -15.66 0.89 13.40
C HIS A 309 -16.75 1.50 14.29
N ASN A 310 -17.83 0.75 14.54
CA ASN A 310 -18.97 1.17 15.35
C ASN A 310 -19.20 0.20 16.51
N ILE A 311 -19.44 0.74 17.70
CA ILE A 311 -19.74 -0.03 18.94
C ILE A 311 -21.20 -0.49 18.93
N GLY A 312 -21.48 -1.68 19.47
CA GLY A 312 -22.84 -2.16 19.70
C GLY A 312 -23.59 -2.68 18.47
N GLU A 313 -22.90 -2.87 17.36
CA GLU A 313 -23.48 -3.38 16.10
C GLU A 313 -23.79 -4.89 16.16
N CYS A 314 -23.02 -5.64 16.98
CA CYS A 314 -23.10 -7.10 17.10
C CYS A 314 -22.99 -7.53 18.58
N PRO A 315 -23.39 -8.77 18.92
CA PRO A 315 -23.00 -9.38 20.18
C PRO A 315 -21.49 -9.53 20.32
N GLY A 316 -20.89 -9.00 21.39
CA GLY A 316 -19.44 -9.02 21.65
C GLY A 316 -19.10 -8.14 22.85
N THR A 317 -17.81 -7.92 23.14
CA THR A 317 -17.40 -7.06 24.26
C THR A 317 -17.71 -5.60 23.96
N LEU A 318 -17.30 -5.11 22.77
CA LEU A 318 -17.70 -3.81 22.24
C LEU A 318 -18.68 -3.96 21.07
N GLY A 319 -18.82 -5.16 20.53
CA GLY A 319 -19.82 -5.51 19.53
C GLY A 319 -19.54 -4.93 18.15
N GLY A 320 -18.31 -5.04 17.68
CA GLY A 320 -17.89 -4.54 16.37
C GLY A 320 -18.67 -5.17 15.22
N ALA A 321 -18.96 -4.40 14.19
CA ALA A 321 -19.72 -4.79 12.99
C ALA A 321 -19.18 -6.06 12.30
N ILE A 322 -17.89 -6.28 12.34
CA ILE A 322 -17.20 -7.40 11.70
C ILE A 322 -17.64 -8.77 12.23
N LEU A 323 -18.19 -8.81 13.45
CA LEU A 323 -18.59 -10.06 14.12
C LEU A 323 -19.84 -10.70 13.51
N CYS A 324 -20.81 -9.90 13.04
CA CYS A 324 -22.12 -10.45 12.66
C CYS A 324 -22.79 -9.82 11.42
N LYS A 325 -22.34 -8.65 10.95
CA LYS A 325 -22.98 -8.01 9.79
C LYS A 325 -22.94 -8.93 8.56
N ASP A 326 -23.88 -8.70 7.64
CA ASP A 326 -23.98 -9.47 6.41
C ASP A 326 -22.64 -9.53 5.67
N LYS A 327 -22.37 -10.68 5.01
CA LYS A 327 -21.09 -10.91 4.33
C LYS A 327 -20.86 -9.90 3.21
N GLN A 328 -21.90 -9.60 2.41
CA GLN A 328 -21.74 -8.66 1.29
C GLN A 328 -21.47 -7.25 1.80
N TYR A 329 -22.18 -6.82 2.85
CA TYR A 329 -21.92 -5.55 3.51
C TYR A 329 -20.46 -5.42 3.97
N LEU A 330 -19.90 -6.45 4.61
CA LEU A 330 -18.52 -6.45 5.06
C LEU A 330 -17.52 -6.48 3.87
N LEU A 331 -17.81 -7.24 2.81
CA LEU A 331 -16.96 -7.26 1.62
C LEU A 331 -16.93 -5.90 0.93
N ASP A 332 -18.06 -5.22 0.82
CA ASP A 332 -18.14 -3.90 0.19
C ASP A 332 -17.39 -2.85 1.00
N ASP A 333 -17.52 -2.88 2.34
CA ASP A 333 -16.78 -1.98 3.24
C ASP A 333 -15.27 -2.20 3.17
N LEU A 334 -14.83 -3.46 3.26
CA LEU A 334 -13.43 -3.84 3.24
C LEU A 334 -12.76 -3.55 1.89
N LYS A 335 -13.44 -3.80 0.76
CA LYS A 335 -12.96 -3.45 -0.57
C LYS A 335 -12.84 -1.93 -0.71
N LYS A 336 -13.86 -1.19 -0.29
CA LYS A 336 -13.83 0.28 -0.29
C LYS A 336 -12.68 0.83 0.53
N SER A 337 -12.40 0.24 1.71
CA SER A 337 -11.24 0.62 2.52
C SER A 337 -9.93 0.36 1.78
N ARG A 338 -9.77 -0.81 1.16
CA ARG A 338 -8.57 -1.12 0.36
C ARG A 338 -8.37 -0.16 -0.79
N ASP A 339 -9.44 0.10 -1.57
CA ASP A 339 -9.39 0.98 -2.75
C ASP A 339 -8.98 2.41 -2.37
N SER A 340 -9.44 2.89 -1.21
CA SER A 340 -9.07 4.22 -0.69
C SER A 340 -7.64 4.29 -0.13
N LEU A 341 -6.96 3.15 0.06
CA LEU A 341 -5.66 3.01 0.70
C LEU A 341 -4.64 2.25 -0.19
N ASN A 342 -4.61 2.57 -1.49
CA ASN A 342 -3.69 2.01 -2.48
C ASN A 342 -3.68 0.47 -2.48
N ASN A 343 -4.87 -0.14 -2.47
CA ASN A 343 -5.07 -1.59 -2.45
C ASN A 343 -4.33 -2.32 -1.32
N THR A 344 -4.22 -1.71 -0.15
CA THR A 344 -3.55 -2.31 1.02
C THR A 344 -4.02 -3.75 1.27
N THR A 345 -3.10 -4.60 1.69
CA THR A 345 -3.37 -6.00 2.07
C THR A 345 -3.28 -6.25 3.58
N TYR A 346 -3.06 -5.20 4.37
CA TYR A 346 -2.90 -5.28 5.82
C TYR A 346 -4.09 -4.66 6.54
N PHE A 347 -4.55 -5.34 7.58
CA PHE A 347 -5.77 -4.98 8.32
C PHE A 347 -5.56 -4.99 9.82
N CYS A 348 -6.26 -4.13 10.54
CA CYS A 348 -6.42 -4.22 11.99
C CYS A 348 -7.89 -4.40 12.36
N TYR A 349 -8.17 -5.34 13.25
CA TYR A 349 -9.53 -5.57 13.72
C TYR A 349 -10.01 -4.44 14.62
N PRO A 350 -11.13 -3.75 14.30
CA PRO A 350 -11.78 -2.83 15.21
C PRO A 350 -12.03 -3.50 16.56
N PHE A 351 -11.69 -2.81 17.66
CA PHE A 351 -11.87 -3.29 19.04
C PHE A 351 -11.15 -4.61 19.36
N TYR A 352 -10.20 -5.04 18.52
CA TYR A 352 -9.54 -6.36 18.56
C TYR A 352 -10.47 -7.56 18.37
N GLU A 353 -11.74 -7.31 17.99
CA GLU A 353 -12.78 -8.32 17.87
C GLU A 353 -12.76 -8.98 16.49
N TYR A 354 -12.78 -10.31 16.47
CA TYR A 354 -12.83 -11.12 15.26
C TYR A 354 -13.40 -12.52 15.56
N ASN A 355 -13.79 -13.22 14.52
CA ASN A 355 -14.13 -14.65 14.54
C ASN A 355 -13.65 -15.30 13.24
N GLU A 356 -13.81 -16.62 13.10
CA GLU A 356 -13.33 -17.34 11.91
C GLU A 356 -14.03 -16.85 10.63
N ARG A 357 -15.31 -16.50 10.70
CA ARG A 357 -16.05 -15.92 9.59
C ARG A 357 -15.45 -14.57 9.14
N ALA A 358 -15.05 -13.73 10.07
CA ALA A 358 -14.39 -12.46 9.76
C ALA A 358 -13.06 -12.68 9.01
N ILE A 359 -12.28 -13.69 9.42
CA ILE A 359 -11.02 -14.07 8.75
C ILE A 359 -11.29 -14.53 7.30
N GLU A 360 -12.31 -15.34 7.06
CA GLU A 360 -12.69 -15.79 5.71
C GLU A 360 -13.08 -14.60 4.82
N ILE A 361 -13.86 -13.66 5.36
CA ILE A 361 -14.27 -12.45 4.62
C ILE A 361 -13.07 -11.56 4.31
N LEU A 362 -12.13 -11.38 5.25
CA LEU A 362 -10.90 -10.61 4.99
C LEU A 362 -10.06 -11.24 3.87
N ARG A 363 -9.91 -12.56 3.85
CA ARG A 363 -9.22 -13.26 2.75
C ARG A 363 -9.89 -13.04 1.41
N GLU A 364 -11.22 -13.16 1.37
CA GLU A 364 -12.00 -12.93 0.15
C GLU A 364 -11.94 -11.46 -0.30
N ALA A 365 -11.85 -10.52 0.63
CA ALA A 365 -11.62 -9.12 0.32
C ALA A 365 -10.18 -8.82 -0.14
N GLY A 366 -9.25 -9.80 -0.07
CA GLY A 366 -7.87 -9.70 -0.56
C GLY A 366 -6.86 -9.21 0.47
N PHE A 367 -7.16 -9.29 1.77
CA PHE A 367 -6.16 -9.07 2.82
C PHE A 367 -5.26 -10.29 3.00
N THR A 368 -4.00 -10.07 3.40
CA THR A 368 -2.99 -11.11 3.64
C THR A 368 -2.59 -11.23 5.10
N MET A 369 -2.74 -10.15 5.87
CA MET A 369 -2.38 -10.12 7.29
C MET A 369 -3.34 -9.24 8.08
N ALA A 370 -3.67 -9.68 9.32
CA ALA A 370 -4.55 -8.93 10.22
C ALA A 370 -4.08 -9.00 11.68
N PHE A 371 -4.22 -7.88 12.38
CA PHE A 371 -3.72 -7.64 13.72
C PHE A 371 -4.84 -7.64 14.76
N LYS A 372 -4.59 -8.32 15.89
CA LYS A 372 -5.46 -8.39 17.06
C LYS A 372 -4.73 -7.91 18.32
N GLY A 373 -5.43 -7.80 19.44
CA GLY A 373 -4.81 -7.67 20.76
C GLY A 373 -4.14 -8.99 21.21
N GLY A 374 -3.32 -8.96 22.27
CA GLY A 374 -2.77 -10.21 22.77
C GLY A 374 -1.58 -10.17 23.73
N ARG A 375 -0.84 -9.06 23.86
CA ARG A 375 0.29 -8.88 24.79
C ARG A 375 1.34 -10.01 24.76
N VAL A 376 1.61 -10.54 23.55
CA VAL A 376 2.68 -11.52 23.31
C VAL A 376 3.43 -11.14 22.03
N LYS A 377 4.71 -11.53 21.95
CA LYS A 377 5.51 -11.30 20.74
C LYS A 377 5.06 -12.20 19.58
N ALA A 378 5.03 -11.66 18.39
CA ALA A 378 4.77 -12.40 17.16
C ALA A 378 6.01 -13.19 16.73
N LYS A 379 5.79 -14.44 16.27
CA LYS A 379 6.86 -15.37 15.86
C LYS A 379 6.62 -15.86 14.44
N PRO A 380 7.67 -16.24 13.69
CA PRO A 380 7.50 -16.96 12.43
C PRO A 380 6.56 -18.16 12.60
N GLY A 381 5.66 -18.36 11.62
CA GLY A 381 4.63 -19.41 11.65
C GLY A 381 3.35 -19.05 12.41
N VAL A 382 3.22 -17.84 12.95
CA VAL A 382 1.92 -17.36 13.51
C VAL A 382 0.87 -17.31 12.40
N ASN A 383 -0.41 -17.54 12.76
CA ASN A 383 -1.49 -17.28 11.81
C ASN A 383 -1.52 -15.77 11.49
N LEU A 384 -1.26 -15.44 10.23
CA LEU A 384 -1.16 -14.05 9.77
C LEU A 384 -2.45 -13.24 10.01
N PHE A 385 -3.62 -13.89 10.10
CA PHE A 385 -4.88 -13.22 10.44
C PHE A 385 -5.12 -13.10 11.96
N LYS A 386 -4.13 -13.43 12.79
CA LYS A 386 -4.21 -13.38 14.25
C LYS A 386 -2.92 -12.84 14.87
N VAL A 387 -2.25 -11.89 14.22
CA VAL A 387 -0.99 -11.31 14.71
C VAL A 387 -1.24 -10.53 16.00
N PRO A 388 -0.60 -10.90 17.12
CA PRO A 388 -0.86 -10.25 18.41
C PRO A 388 -0.12 -8.92 18.54
N ARG A 389 -0.70 -7.99 19.33
CA ARG A 389 -0.11 -6.69 19.62
C ARG A 389 -0.13 -6.38 21.10
N TYR A 390 0.85 -5.58 21.54
CA TYR A 390 0.87 -4.95 22.86
C TYR A 390 0.15 -3.60 22.77
N SER A 391 -1.00 -3.46 23.38
CA SER A 391 -1.68 -2.17 23.55
C SER A 391 -0.93 -1.34 24.58
N ILE A 392 -0.43 -0.19 24.19
CA ILE A 392 0.24 0.79 25.05
C ILE A 392 -0.83 1.72 25.64
N THR A 393 -0.77 1.94 26.94
CA THR A 393 -1.75 2.70 27.70
C THR A 393 -1.07 3.79 28.54
N ASN A 394 -1.86 4.73 29.05
CA ASN A 394 -1.39 5.80 29.93
C ASN A 394 -0.93 5.33 31.32
N SER A 395 -1.18 4.08 31.67
CA SER A 395 -0.71 3.45 32.90
C SER A 395 0.62 2.71 32.72
N ASP A 396 1.07 2.47 31.47
CA ASP A 396 2.33 1.80 31.20
C ASP A 396 3.49 2.77 31.49
N THR A 397 4.44 2.31 32.30
CA THR A 397 5.70 3.01 32.52
C THR A 397 6.71 2.64 31.43
N LEU A 398 7.80 3.43 31.30
CA LEU A 398 8.91 3.05 30.41
C LEU A 398 9.47 1.65 30.75
N LYS A 399 9.44 1.24 32.03
CA LYS A 399 9.86 -0.11 32.45
C LYS A 399 8.92 -1.19 31.91
N ASP A 400 7.61 -0.94 31.91
CA ASP A 400 6.62 -1.86 31.35
C ASP A 400 6.82 -1.96 29.83
N PHE A 401 6.96 -0.82 29.15
CA PHE A 401 7.29 -0.76 27.73
C PHE A 401 8.54 -1.58 27.37
N ILE A 402 9.65 -1.38 28.13
CA ILE A 402 10.88 -2.16 27.93
C ILE A 402 10.62 -3.66 28.08
N SER A 403 9.80 -4.07 29.03
CA SER A 403 9.48 -5.48 29.24
C SER A 403 8.72 -6.12 28.05
N TYR A 404 7.96 -5.34 27.29
CA TYR A 404 7.25 -5.84 26.11
C TYR A 404 8.17 -6.09 24.92
N ILE A 405 9.23 -5.30 24.80
CA ILE A 405 10.14 -5.33 23.64
C ILE A 405 11.42 -6.14 23.88
N SER A 406 11.78 -6.43 25.16
CA SER A 406 13.01 -7.16 25.54
C SER A 406 13.03 -8.64 25.20
#